data_a675a0c7a14581c60ef8c6c73bdb7b31
#
_entry.id   a675a0c7a14581c60ef8c6c73bdb7b31
#
_cell.length_a   1.000
_cell.length_b   1.000
_cell.length_c   1.000
_cell.angle_alpha   90.00
_cell.angle_beta   90.00
_cell.angle_gamma   90.00
#
_symmetry.space_group_name_H-M   'P 1'
#
loop_
_entity.id
_entity.type
_entity.pdbx_description
1 polymer ?
#
loop_
_entity_poly.entity_id
_entity_poly.type
_entity_poly.pdbx_seq_one_letter_code
_entity_poly.pdbx_strand_id
1 'polypeptide(L)'
;KVFTRGLIEYTNYCKNDCYYCGIRKSNTNAKRYRLTEDEIMACCENGYELGFRTFVLQGGEDAYYTDDRMVAIIKKIKEAYPECALTLSIGEKSYESYKRFREAGADRYLLRHETANEEHYRKLHPEKMSLAVRKNCLYDLKKLGYQVGAGMMVGSPYQTTEDLAEDLVFLKELQPEMVGIGPFIPHHDT
;
A
#
# COMPACT_ATOMS: atom_id res chain seq x y z
N LYS A 1 -20.23 8.68 -9.55
CA LYS A 1 -19.05 9.20 -10.22
C LYS A 1 -17.92 8.18 -10.06
N VAL A 2 -17.28 7.79 -11.16
CA VAL A 2 -16.11 6.89 -11.15
C VAL A 2 -14.86 7.76 -11.19
N PHE A 3 -13.87 7.45 -10.34
CA PHE A 3 -12.56 8.11 -10.34
C PHE A 3 -11.51 7.12 -10.85
N THR A 4 -10.74 7.53 -11.85
CA THR A 4 -9.59 6.79 -12.36
C THR A 4 -8.31 7.27 -11.69
N ARG A 5 -7.34 6.37 -11.53
CA ARG A 5 -6.06 6.65 -10.88
C ARG A 5 -4.93 6.07 -11.72
N GLY A 6 -3.83 6.80 -11.86
CA GLY A 6 -2.60 6.29 -12.46
C GLY A 6 -1.82 5.47 -11.45
N LEU A 7 -1.75 4.15 -11.66
CA LEU A 7 -0.96 3.26 -10.81
C LEU A 7 0.46 3.15 -11.35
N ILE A 8 1.44 3.38 -10.49
CA ILE A 8 2.87 3.26 -10.79
C ILE A 8 3.44 2.20 -9.84
N GLU A 9 3.67 1.00 -10.35
CA GLU A 9 4.32 -0.08 -9.60
C GLU A 9 5.83 0.10 -9.71
N TYR A 10 6.42 0.89 -8.80
CA TYR A 10 7.80 1.35 -8.92
C TYR A 10 8.85 0.33 -8.47
N THR A 11 8.46 -0.71 -7.73
CA THR A 11 9.31 -1.82 -7.31
C THR A 11 8.50 -3.06 -6.98
N ASN A 12 9.05 -4.22 -7.28
CA ASN A 12 8.53 -5.51 -6.83
C ASN A 12 9.47 -6.24 -5.85
N TYR A 13 10.47 -5.54 -5.31
CA TYR A 13 11.23 -6.05 -4.17
C TYR A 13 10.42 -5.87 -2.88
N CYS A 14 10.42 -6.89 -2.02
CA CYS A 14 9.77 -6.81 -0.71
C CYS A 14 10.62 -7.53 0.34
N LYS A 15 10.72 -6.94 1.54
CA LYS A 15 11.38 -7.58 2.70
C LYS A 15 10.53 -8.65 3.36
N ASN A 16 9.21 -8.61 3.12
CA ASN A 16 8.22 -9.48 3.74
C ASN A 16 8.00 -10.76 2.94
N ASP A 17 7.43 -11.75 3.60
CA ASP A 17 7.20 -13.07 3.02
C ASP A 17 5.75 -13.53 3.24
N CYS A 18 4.79 -12.61 2.98
CA CYS A 18 3.36 -12.92 3.06
C CYS A 18 3.03 -14.10 2.15
N TYR A 19 2.40 -15.14 2.68
CA TYR A 19 2.26 -16.43 1.99
C TYR A 19 1.41 -16.37 0.72
N TYR A 20 0.55 -15.38 0.61
CA TYR A 20 -0.34 -15.15 -0.55
C TYR A 20 0.25 -14.24 -1.64
N CYS A 21 1.44 -13.67 -1.44
CA CYS A 21 1.94 -12.59 -2.29
C CYS A 21 2.97 -13.09 -3.31
N GLY A 22 2.70 -12.86 -4.60
CA GLY A 22 3.61 -13.26 -5.68
C GLY A 22 4.96 -12.53 -5.67
N ILE A 23 5.07 -11.37 -5.00
CA ILE A 23 6.34 -10.64 -4.84
C ILE A 23 6.98 -10.85 -3.47
N ARG A 24 6.55 -11.86 -2.70
CA ARG A 24 7.15 -12.19 -1.40
C ARG A 24 8.66 -12.45 -1.54
N LYS A 25 9.40 -12.22 -0.44
CA LYS A 25 10.86 -12.30 -0.41
C LYS A 25 11.40 -13.65 -0.92
N SER A 26 10.78 -14.75 -0.53
CA SER A 26 11.20 -16.10 -0.87
C SER A 26 10.88 -16.53 -2.30
N ASN A 27 10.06 -15.78 -3.05
CA ASN A 27 9.78 -16.10 -4.44
C ASN A 27 10.99 -15.77 -5.32
N THR A 28 11.78 -16.79 -5.64
CA THR A 28 12.97 -16.69 -6.51
C THR A 28 12.62 -16.64 -8.00
N ASN A 29 11.40 -16.99 -8.38
CA ASN A 29 10.93 -16.95 -9.78
C ASN A 29 10.52 -15.54 -10.21
N ALA A 30 10.24 -14.65 -9.26
CA ALA A 30 9.83 -13.29 -9.56
C ALA A 30 10.98 -12.50 -10.19
N LYS A 31 10.80 -12.06 -11.43
CA LYS A 31 11.74 -11.15 -12.10
C LYS A 31 11.69 -9.78 -11.41
N ARG A 32 12.72 -9.45 -10.65
CA ARG A 32 12.80 -8.25 -9.82
C ARG A 32 13.21 -7.01 -10.60
N TYR A 33 12.56 -5.88 -10.27
CA TYR A 33 12.89 -4.59 -10.84
C TYR A 33 12.70 -3.45 -9.84
N ARG A 34 13.32 -2.32 -10.13
CA ARG A 34 13.12 -1.02 -9.47
C ARG A 34 13.12 0.03 -10.55
N LEU A 35 12.16 0.93 -10.52
CA LEU A 35 12.17 2.11 -11.39
C LEU A 35 13.14 3.15 -10.84
N THR A 36 13.81 3.84 -11.71
CA THR A 36 14.55 5.05 -11.36
C THR A 36 13.59 6.20 -11.09
N GLU A 37 14.08 7.27 -10.48
CA GLU A 37 13.29 8.49 -10.27
C GLU A 37 12.78 9.07 -11.59
N ASP A 38 13.62 9.07 -12.65
CA ASP A 38 13.23 9.57 -13.96
C ASP A 38 12.15 8.70 -14.63
N GLU A 39 12.21 7.38 -14.45
CA GLU A 39 11.16 6.47 -14.93
C GLU A 39 9.83 6.69 -14.19
N ILE A 40 9.88 6.94 -12.86
CA ILE A 40 8.68 7.29 -12.09
C ILE A 40 8.08 8.61 -12.61
N MET A 41 8.92 9.63 -12.85
CA MET A 41 8.46 10.91 -13.39
C MET A 41 7.89 10.79 -14.80
N ALA A 42 8.49 9.99 -15.66
CA ALA A 42 7.93 9.69 -16.99
C ALA A 42 6.56 8.99 -16.94
N CYS A 43 6.35 8.10 -15.94
CA CYS A 43 5.03 7.52 -15.69
C CYS A 43 4.01 8.57 -15.25
N CYS A 44 4.41 9.54 -14.40
CA CYS A 44 3.55 10.64 -13.99
C CYS A 44 3.16 11.53 -15.17
N GLU A 45 4.13 11.91 -16.01
CA GLU A 45 3.91 12.71 -17.21
C GLU A 45 2.91 12.05 -18.15
N ASN A 46 3.15 10.80 -18.52
CA ASN A 46 2.24 10.04 -19.38
C ASN A 46 0.84 9.93 -18.75
N GLY A 47 0.76 9.62 -17.45
CA GLY A 47 -0.51 9.57 -16.72
C GLY A 47 -1.24 10.91 -16.72
N TYR A 48 -0.53 12.01 -16.57
CA TYR A 48 -1.09 13.36 -16.58
C TYR A 48 -1.68 13.73 -17.94
N GLU A 49 -0.95 13.42 -19.03
CA GLU A 49 -1.41 13.61 -20.41
C GLU A 49 -2.66 12.78 -20.71
N LEU A 50 -2.76 11.56 -20.19
CA LEU A 50 -3.94 10.70 -20.27
C LEU A 50 -5.12 11.17 -19.42
N GLY A 51 -4.97 12.27 -18.69
CA GLY A 51 -6.05 12.88 -17.89
C GLY A 51 -6.15 12.38 -16.44
N PHE A 52 -5.21 11.55 -15.96
CA PHE A 52 -5.18 11.18 -14.52
C PHE A 52 -4.83 12.39 -13.67
N ARG A 53 -5.48 12.49 -12.50
CA ARG A 53 -5.25 13.54 -11.49
C ARG A 53 -5.01 12.93 -10.11
N THR A 54 -4.73 11.65 -10.07
CA THR A 54 -4.27 10.92 -8.89
C THR A 54 -3.23 9.92 -9.33
N PHE A 55 -2.05 9.99 -8.73
CA PHE A 55 -0.99 9.00 -8.89
C PHE A 55 -0.93 8.11 -7.65
N VAL A 56 -0.69 6.82 -7.86
CA VAL A 56 -0.52 5.84 -6.79
C VAL A 56 0.86 5.22 -6.95
N LEU A 57 1.79 5.53 -6.05
CA LEU A 57 3.06 4.81 -5.95
C LEU A 57 2.83 3.53 -5.17
N GLN A 58 2.92 2.40 -5.83
CA GLN A 58 2.75 1.08 -5.22
C GLN A 58 4.00 0.24 -5.36
N GLY A 59 4.30 -0.53 -4.35
CA GLY A 59 5.41 -1.47 -4.37
C GLY A 59 5.49 -2.33 -3.12
N GLY A 60 6.42 -3.27 -3.11
CA GLY A 60 6.78 -3.99 -1.91
C GLY A 60 7.50 -3.09 -0.90
N GLU A 61 7.70 -3.59 0.31
CA GLU A 61 8.51 -2.91 1.33
C GLU A 61 10.00 -3.06 1.00
N ASP A 62 10.48 -2.19 0.13
CA ASP A 62 11.84 -2.21 -0.42
C ASP A 62 12.74 -1.21 0.33
N ALA A 63 13.80 -1.72 0.99
CA ALA A 63 14.74 -0.90 1.73
C ALA A 63 15.63 0.01 0.83
N TYR A 64 15.66 -0.23 -0.47
CA TYR A 64 16.37 0.65 -1.41
C TYR A 64 15.77 2.06 -1.43
N TYR A 65 14.44 2.15 -1.33
CA TYR A 65 13.76 3.44 -1.23
C TYR A 65 13.72 3.87 0.23
N THR A 66 14.85 4.45 0.68
CA THR A 66 14.95 5.09 2.00
C THR A 66 13.94 6.24 2.13
N ASP A 67 13.69 6.66 3.35
CA ASP A 67 12.80 7.81 3.59
C ASP A 67 13.25 9.06 2.83
N ASP A 68 14.56 9.32 2.77
CA ASP A 68 15.10 10.48 2.03
C ASP A 68 14.81 10.40 0.52
N ARG A 69 14.98 9.21 -0.07
CA ARG A 69 14.62 8.98 -1.48
C ARG A 69 13.14 9.15 -1.74
N MET A 70 12.31 8.58 -0.87
CA MET A 70 10.86 8.73 -1.00
C MET A 70 10.40 10.18 -0.85
N VAL A 71 10.96 10.92 0.10
CA VAL A 71 10.70 12.36 0.28
C VAL A 71 11.09 13.13 -0.97
N ALA A 72 12.25 12.85 -1.58
CA ALA A 72 12.69 13.51 -2.81
C ALA A 72 11.71 13.24 -3.97
N ILE A 73 11.33 11.98 -4.18
CA ILE A 73 10.36 11.58 -5.22
C ILE A 73 9.00 12.27 -4.99
N ILE A 74 8.48 12.25 -3.77
CA ILE A 74 7.20 12.88 -3.42
C ILE A 74 7.23 14.37 -3.75
N LYS A 75 8.27 15.08 -3.32
CA LYS A 75 8.43 16.51 -3.58
C LYS A 75 8.48 16.81 -5.08
N LYS A 76 9.29 16.06 -5.83
CA LYS A 76 9.42 16.24 -7.28
C LYS A 76 8.09 16.03 -8.02
N ILE A 77 7.31 15.02 -7.62
CA ILE A 77 5.97 14.81 -8.20
C ILE A 77 5.04 15.98 -7.84
N LYS A 78 5.02 16.42 -6.59
CA LYS A 78 4.14 17.51 -6.14
C LYS A 78 4.55 18.88 -6.69
N GLU A 79 5.82 19.12 -6.97
CA GLU A 79 6.30 20.31 -7.66
C GLU A 79 5.86 20.34 -9.12
N ALA A 80 5.96 19.19 -9.82
CA ALA A 80 5.56 19.09 -11.22
C ALA A 80 4.04 19.05 -11.42
N TYR A 81 3.30 18.45 -10.50
CA TYR A 81 1.85 18.22 -10.59
C TYR A 81 1.13 18.60 -9.29
N PRO A 82 1.12 19.88 -8.89
CA PRO A 82 0.60 20.33 -7.58
C PRO A 82 -0.89 20.02 -7.38
N GLU A 83 -1.68 19.99 -8.46
CA GLU A 83 -3.12 19.69 -8.42
C GLU A 83 -3.42 18.18 -8.35
N CYS A 84 -2.43 17.33 -8.63
CA CYS A 84 -2.61 15.88 -8.58
C CYS A 84 -2.50 15.37 -7.15
N ALA A 85 -3.43 14.50 -6.75
CA ALA A 85 -3.32 13.79 -5.48
C ALA A 85 -2.29 12.67 -5.59
N LEU A 86 -1.42 12.55 -4.60
CA LEU A 86 -0.43 11.48 -4.50
C LEU A 86 -0.81 10.50 -3.39
N THR A 87 -0.99 9.23 -3.77
CA THR A 87 -1.26 8.12 -2.87
C THR A 87 -0.01 7.25 -2.74
N LEU A 88 0.36 6.89 -1.53
CA LEU A 88 1.39 5.90 -1.27
C LEU A 88 0.75 4.54 -0.90
N SER A 89 1.27 3.45 -1.45
CA SER A 89 0.91 2.07 -1.10
C SER A 89 2.20 1.25 -1.00
N ILE A 90 2.99 1.53 0.03
CA ILE A 90 4.39 1.09 0.18
C ILE A 90 4.63 0.32 1.49
N GLY A 91 3.57 -0.25 2.07
CA GLY A 91 3.61 -1.10 3.25
C GLY A 91 3.74 -0.36 4.58
N GLU A 92 4.27 -1.06 5.58
CA GLU A 92 4.42 -0.54 6.94
C GLU A 92 5.67 0.32 7.07
N LYS A 93 5.50 1.48 7.71
CA LYS A 93 6.58 2.41 8.03
C LYS A 93 6.45 2.89 9.49
N SER A 94 7.48 3.56 9.98
CA SER A 94 7.41 4.24 11.29
C SER A 94 6.49 5.47 11.22
N TYR A 95 6.00 5.89 12.38
CA TYR A 95 5.25 7.15 12.50
C TYR A 95 6.02 8.33 11.91
N GLU A 96 7.33 8.41 12.18
CA GLU A 96 8.18 9.49 11.68
C GLU A 96 8.34 9.43 10.16
N SER A 97 8.46 8.22 9.56
CA SER A 97 8.48 8.07 8.11
C SER A 97 7.17 8.57 7.49
N TYR A 98 6.02 8.16 8.04
CA TYR A 98 4.71 8.64 7.58
C TYR A 98 4.59 10.16 7.67
N LYS A 99 5.04 10.75 8.79
CA LYS A 99 5.03 12.20 8.99
C LYS A 99 5.86 12.92 7.94
N ARG A 100 7.09 12.47 7.68
CA ARG A 100 7.98 13.03 6.65
C ARG A 100 7.36 12.97 5.26
N PHE A 101 6.72 11.85 4.91
CA PHE A 101 6.05 11.72 3.60
C PHE A 101 4.84 12.63 3.48
N ARG A 102 4.08 12.80 4.57
CA ARG A 102 2.94 13.74 4.61
C ARG A 102 3.39 15.18 4.44
N GLU A 103 4.42 15.58 5.14
CA GLU A 103 5.04 16.90 5.04
C GLU A 103 5.66 17.17 3.66
N ALA A 104 6.16 16.13 2.99
CA ALA A 104 6.66 16.21 1.62
C ALA A 104 5.55 16.38 0.56
N GLY A 105 4.27 16.14 0.91
CA GLY A 105 3.12 16.37 0.05
C GLY A 105 2.30 15.12 -0.32
N ALA A 106 2.57 13.95 0.28
CA ALA A 106 1.70 12.79 0.08
C ALA A 106 0.32 13.04 0.70
N ASP A 107 -0.74 12.87 -0.10
CA ASP A 107 -2.11 13.19 0.30
C ASP A 107 -2.80 11.99 0.93
N ARG A 108 -2.56 10.80 0.40
CA ARG A 108 -3.26 9.56 0.71
C ARG A 108 -2.30 8.42 1.00
N TYR A 109 -2.74 7.48 1.82
CA TYR A 109 -2.00 6.24 2.06
C TYR A 109 -2.93 5.05 2.02
N LEU A 110 -2.63 4.07 1.19
CA LEU A 110 -3.36 2.80 1.12
C LEU A 110 -2.55 1.70 1.81
N LEU A 111 -3.09 1.17 2.89
CA LEU A 111 -2.52 0.05 3.62
C LEU A 111 -3.64 -0.95 3.95
N ARG A 112 -3.78 -1.98 3.13
CA ARG A 112 -4.79 -3.02 3.38
C ARG A 112 -4.41 -3.81 4.63
N HIS A 113 -5.38 -4.01 5.53
CA HIS A 113 -5.16 -4.85 6.72
C HIS A 113 -5.21 -6.34 6.40
N GLU A 114 -5.79 -6.71 5.26
CA GLU A 114 -5.97 -8.02 4.63
C GLU A 114 -6.93 -8.94 5.38
N THR A 115 -6.89 -8.95 6.69
CA THR A 115 -7.86 -9.53 7.62
C THR A 115 -7.76 -8.85 8.99
N ALA A 116 -8.86 -8.65 9.67
CA ALA A 116 -8.91 -8.08 11.01
C ALA A 116 -8.82 -9.12 12.13
N ASN A 117 -8.92 -10.41 11.77
CA ASN A 117 -8.82 -11.54 12.68
C ASN A 117 -7.37 -11.96 12.89
N GLU A 118 -6.91 -12.03 14.14
CA GLU A 118 -5.51 -12.33 14.50
C GLU A 118 -5.11 -13.77 14.12
N GLU A 119 -6.00 -14.75 14.33
CA GLU A 119 -5.71 -16.14 14.01
C GLU A 119 -5.60 -16.34 12.50
N HIS A 120 -6.51 -15.75 11.73
CA HIS A 120 -6.47 -15.78 10.28
C HIS A 120 -5.23 -15.05 9.74
N TYR A 121 -4.86 -13.88 10.34
CA TYR A 121 -3.66 -13.14 9.95
C TYR A 121 -2.39 -13.98 10.08
N ARG A 122 -2.26 -14.76 11.17
CA ARG A 122 -1.12 -15.67 11.38
C ARG A 122 -1.04 -16.80 10.36
N LYS A 123 -2.15 -17.24 9.81
CA LYS A 123 -2.17 -18.24 8.74
C LYS A 123 -1.69 -17.69 7.39
N LEU A 124 -1.81 -16.38 7.19
CA LEU A 124 -1.45 -15.68 5.94
C LEU A 124 -0.05 -15.06 5.96
N HIS A 125 0.55 -14.89 7.13
CA HIS A 125 1.80 -14.13 7.29
C HIS A 125 2.82 -14.87 8.15
N PRO A 126 4.13 -14.62 7.94
CA PRO A 126 5.17 -15.12 8.83
C PRO A 126 4.99 -14.62 10.26
N GLU A 127 5.41 -15.43 11.24
CA GLU A 127 5.29 -15.17 12.68
C GLU A 127 5.82 -13.79 13.12
N LYS A 128 6.85 -13.27 12.45
CA LYS A 128 7.43 -11.94 12.72
C LYS A 128 6.52 -10.76 12.35
N MET A 129 5.46 -11.00 11.57
CA MET A 129 4.49 -9.97 11.21
C MET A 129 3.33 -9.96 12.21
N SER A 130 2.81 -8.79 12.53
CA SER A 130 1.78 -8.60 13.55
C SER A 130 0.61 -7.80 13.01
N LEU A 131 -0.60 -8.31 13.18
CA LEU A 131 -1.83 -7.58 12.87
C LEU A 131 -1.95 -6.30 13.70
N ALA A 132 -1.54 -6.35 14.97
CA ALA A 132 -1.56 -5.17 15.83
C ALA A 132 -0.67 -4.04 15.29
N VAL A 133 0.52 -4.36 14.79
CA VAL A 133 1.40 -3.38 14.13
C VAL A 133 0.73 -2.81 12.88
N ARG A 134 0.13 -3.66 12.06
CA ARG A 134 -0.61 -3.24 10.86
C ARG A 134 -1.76 -2.28 11.18
N LYS A 135 -2.58 -2.61 12.18
CA LYS A 135 -3.68 -1.75 12.64
C LYS A 135 -3.16 -0.43 13.21
N ASN A 136 -2.08 -0.46 14.00
CA ASN A 136 -1.46 0.76 14.55
C ASN A 136 -0.96 1.70 13.44
N CYS A 137 -0.35 1.17 12.38
CA CYS A 137 0.03 1.97 11.21
C CYS A 137 -1.17 2.72 10.61
N LEU A 138 -2.34 2.08 10.49
CA LEU A 138 -3.55 2.72 9.98
C LEU A 138 -4.04 3.86 10.88
N TYR A 139 -4.00 3.68 12.20
CA TYR A 139 -4.36 4.74 13.15
C TYR A 139 -3.35 5.89 13.14
N ASP A 140 -2.06 5.60 13.00
CA ASP A 140 -1.02 6.63 12.89
C ASP A 140 -1.18 7.47 11.61
N LEU A 141 -1.49 6.83 10.49
CA LEU A 141 -1.81 7.52 9.24
C LEU A 141 -2.99 8.48 9.39
N LYS A 142 -4.06 8.05 10.10
CA LYS A 142 -5.20 8.94 10.40
C LYS A 142 -4.81 10.12 11.27
N LYS A 143 -4.03 9.91 12.33
CA LYS A 143 -3.53 10.98 13.22
C LYS A 143 -2.71 12.03 12.44
N LEU A 144 -1.97 11.59 11.43
CA LEU A 144 -1.17 12.48 10.57
C LEU A 144 -1.98 13.19 9.49
N GLY A 145 -3.29 12.96 9.40
CA GLY A 145 -4.19 13.64 8.47
C GLY A 145 -4.10 13.14 7.03
N TYR A 146 -3.70 11.89 6.81
CA TYR A 146 -3.87 11.25 5.51
C TYR A 146 -5.32 10.93 5.23
N GLN A 147 -5.71 10.96 3.96
CA GLN A 147 -6.86 10.19 3.50
C GLN A 147 -6.43 8.71 3.47
N VAL A 148 -6.92 7.94 4.43
CA VAL A 148 -6.48 6.56 4.66
C VAL A 148 -7.30 5.59 3.84
N GLY A 149 -6.62 4.68 3.17
CA GLY A 149 -7.20 3.50 2.53
C GLY A 149 -6.89 2.25 3.34
N ALA A 150 -7.91 1.47 3.66
CA ALA A 150 -7.80 0.14 4.25
C ALA A 150 -8.48 -0.89 3.35
N GLY A 151 -8.50 -2.14 3.74
CA GLY A 151 -9.20 -3.18 2.99
C GLY A 151 -8.74 -4.58 3.29
N MET A 152 -9.41 -5.52 2.65
CA MET A 152 -9.26 -6.95 2.90
C MET A 152 -9.33 -7.76 1.61
N MET A 153 -8.88 -9.01 1.67
CA MET A 153 -9.12 -10.01 0.65
C MET A 153 -10.41 -10.78 0.96
N VAL A 154 -11.11 -11.22 -0.07
CA VAL A 154 -12.29 -12.11 0.04
C VAL A 154 -11.97 -13.43 -0.61
N GLY A 155 -12.20 -14.53 0.11
CA GLY A 155 -11.93 -15.90 -0.34
C GLY A 155 -10.45 -16.30 -0.21
N SER A 156 -9.70 -15.66 0.68
CA SER A 156 -8.32 -16.08 1.00
C SER A 156 -8.32 -17.42 1.75
N PRO A 157 -7.21 -18.18 1.73
CA PRO A 157 -7.13 -19.47 2.42
C PRO A 157 -7.55 -19.34 3.89
N TYR A 158 -8.31 -20.33 4.37
CA TYR A 158 -8.81 -20.43 5.75
C TYR A 158 -9.80 -19.35 6.19
N GLN A 159 -10.21 -18.42 5.31
CA GLN A 159 -11.15 -17.36 5.65
C GLN A 159 -12.54 -17.91 5.92
N THR A 160 -13.14 -17.44 7.01
CA THR A 160 -14.54 -17.75 7.40
C THR A 160 -15.43 -16.53 7.18
N THR A 161 -16.74 -16.74 7.32
CA THR A 161 -17.73 -15.63 7.29
C THR A 161 -17.53 -14.69 8.48
N GLU A 162 -17.13 -15.26 9.63
CA GLU A 162 -16.83 -14.51 10.85
C GLU A 162 -15.63 -13.58 10.65
N ASP A 163 -14.57 -14.03 9.97
CA ASP A 163 -13.43 -13.18 9.62
C ASP A 163 -13.86 -11.98 8.77
N LEU A 164 -14.73 -12.20 7.77
CA LEU A 164 -15.28 -11.12 6.96
C LEU A 164 -16.14 -10.15 7.77
N ALA A 165 -16.90 -10.65 8.74
CA ALA A 165 -17.68 -9.79 9.64
C ALA A 165 -16.75 -8.93 10.53
N GLU A 166 -15.67 -9.50 11.08
CA GLU A 166 -14.66 -8.76 11.83
C GLU A 166 -13.98 -7.70 10.97
N ASP A 167 -13.68 -7.98 9.70
CA ASP A 167 -13.14 -7.02 8.74
C ASP A 167 -14.08 -5.83 8.55
N LEU A 168 -15.38 -6.07 8.41
CA LEU A 168 -16.37 -5.00 8.26
C LEU A 168 -16.52 -4.17 9.54
N VAL A 169 -16.47 -4.82 10.72
CA VAL A 169 -16.48 -4.12 12.01
C VAL A 169 -15.24 -3.24 12.13
N PHE A 170 -14.06 -3.75 11.82
CA PHE A 170 -12.83 -2.97 11.84
C PHE A 170 -12.88 -1.77 10.88
N LEU A 171 -13.38 -1.94 9.66
CA LEU A 171 -13.57 -0.84 8.72
C LEU A 171 -14.53 0.21 9.25
N LYS A 172 -15.61 -0.21 9.93
CA LYS A 172 -16.57 0.70 10.56
C LYS A 172 -15.93 1.50 11.71
N GLU A 173 -15.05 0.88 12.48
CA GLU A 173 -14.31 1.54 13.59
C GLU A 173 -13.24 2.50 13.07
N LEU A 174 -12.45 2.06 12.09
CA LEU A 174 -11.38 2.85 11.49
C LEU A 174 -11.91 4.04 10.68
N GLN A 175 -13.06 3.88 10.03
CA GLN A 175 -13.66 4.88 9.12
C GLN A 175 -12.66 5.40 8.09
N PRO A 176 -12.08 4.54 7.25
CA PRO A 176 -11.15 4.97 6.22
C PRO A 176 -11.87 5.74 5.10
N GLU A 177 -11.16 6.64 4.43
CA GLU A 177 -11.67 7.40 3.30
C GLU A 177 -11.72 6.58 2.01
N MET A 178 -10.99 5.46 1.96
CA MET A 178 -10.96 4.51 0.85
C MET A 178 -11.02 3.09 1.38
N VAL A 179 -11.79 2.24 0.71
CA VAL A 179 -11.88 0.81 1.04
C VAL A 179 -11.54 -0.03 -0.20
N GLY A 180 -10.51 -0.84 -0.09
CA GLY A 180 -10.10 -1.79 -1.13
C GLY A 180 -10.52 -3.21 -0.77
N ILE A 181 -11.63 -3.68 -1.32
CA ILE A 181 -12.09 -5.06 -1.18
C ILE A 181 -11.93 -5.75 -2.52
N GLY A 182 -11.26 -6.88 -2.54
CA GLY A 182 -11.05 -7.63 -3.77
C GLY A 182 -11.00 -9.14 -3.53
N PRO A 183 -11.37 -9.94 -4.55
CA PRO A 183 -11.26 -11.38 -4.46
C PRO A 183 -9.78 -11.78 -4.34
N PHE A 184 -9.53 -12.83 -3.56
CA PHE A 184 -8.23 -13.48 -3.56
C PHE A 184 -8.07 -14.29 -4.87
N ILE A 185 -7.01 -14.01 -5.57
CA ILE A 185 -6.61 -14.77 -6.77
C ILE A 185 -5.24 -15.37 -6.46
N PRO A 186 -5.13 -16.71 -6.33
CA PRO A 186 -3.85 -17.34 -6.01
C PRO A 186 -2.84 -17.10 -7.12
N HIS A 187 -1.62 -16.76 -6.73
CA HIS A 187 -0.49 -16.68 -7.64
C HIS A 187 0.14 -18.08 -7.78
N HIS A 188 0.63 -18.44 -8.96
CA HIS A 188 1.18 -19.78 -9.25
C HIS A 188 2.42 -20.14 -8.39
N ASP A 189 3.09 -19.16 -7.80
CA ASP A 189 4.25 -19.34 -6.92
C ASP A 189 3.91 -19.15 -5.42
N THR A 190 2.62 -19.22 -5.04
CA THR A 190 2.18 -19.10 -3.63
C THR A 190 1.41 -20.28 -3.15
#